data_3baa49d198a2771f80116fa357ebaa7c
#
_entry.id   3baa49d198a2771f80116fa357ebaa7c
#
_cell.length_a   1.000
_cell.length_b   1.000
_cell.length_c   1.000
_cell.angle_alpha   90.00
_cell.angle_beta   90.00
_cell.angle_gamma   90.00
#
_symmetry.space_group_name_H-M   'P 1'
#
loop_
_entity.id
_entity.type
_entity.pdbx_description
1 polymer ?
#
loop_
_entity_poly.entity_id
_entity_poly.type
_entity_poly.pdbx_seq_one_letter_code
_entity_poly.pdbx_strand_id
1 'polypeptide(L)'
;MGNATYLDRLKNKNKLVISNWALDPISYDPGSRKEYFLAIGRLVKEKGFDILIDAWKDIDEKLIILGSGRLKKNLLKQIKDTSQESKIFIEESVSKNEIDEFYSRAKMLIISSRREGGPRVALEALLRGIKVISTKVGHMPDILDGRYLCNPNSLDDLSELLKNSINQISNIDQSSAFEKVRADFTFTKANNNLLSIYTNLLDSDIG
;
A
#
# COMPACT_ATOMS: atom_id res chain seq x y z
N MET A 1 -12.95 -1.56 -5.02
CA MET A 1 -14.34 -2.05 -4.76
C MET A 1 -14.77 -2.04 -3.28
N GLY A 2 -13.90 -1.78 -2.31
CA GLY A 2 -14.27 -1.83 -0.90
C GLY A 2 -15.30 -0.80 -0.44
N ASN A 3 -15.28 0.41 -0.95
CA ASN A 3 -16.19 1.47 -0.51
C ASN A 3 -17.48 1.54 -1.35
N ALA A 4 -17.44 1.31 -2.66
CA ALA A 4 -18.63 1.34 -3.50
C ALA A 4 -19.65 0.26 -3.09
N THR A 5 -19.21 -0.99 -2.88
CA THR A 5 -20.08 -2.09 -2.46
C THR A 5 -20.71 -1.92 -1.09
N TYR A 6 -20.07 -1.19 -0.16
CA TYR A 6 -20.69 -0.87 1.13
C TYR A 6 -21.73 0.23 0.98
N LEU A 7 -21.42 1.27 0.22
CA LEU A 7 -22.33 2.39 -0.06
C LEU A 7 -23.55 1.98 -0.86
N ASP A 8 -23.42 1.00 -1.77
CA ASP A 8 -24.56 0.45 -2.53
C ASP A 8 -25.61 -0.25 -1.67
N ARG A 9 -25.21 -0.71 -0.47
CA ARG A 9 -26.13 -1.30 0.52
C ARG A 9 -26.91 -0.25 1.33
N LEU A 10 -26.48 0.99 1.32
CA LEU A 10 -27.20 2.06 1.98
C LEU A 10 -28.41 2.46 1.12
N LYS A 11 -29.60 2.47 1.71
CA LYS A 11 -30.87 2.79 1.04
C LYS A 11 -31.01 4.28 0.63
N ASN A 12 -30.07 5.13 1.03
CA ASN A 12 -30.14 6.56 0.75
C ASN A 12 -29.57 6.87 -0.65
N LYS A 13 -30.31 7.64 -1.47
CA LYS A 13 -29.92 7.96 -2.85
C LYS A 13 -28.83 9.03 -2.94
N ASN A 14 -28.62 9.82 -1.89
CA ASN A 14 -27.62 10.90 -1.85
C ASN A 14 -26.31 10.40 -1.22
N LYS A 15 -25.56 9.62 -1.98
CA LYS A 15 -24.28 9.05 -1.53
C LYS A 15 -23.14 9.85 -2.12
N LEU A 16 -22.26 10.33 -1.25
CA LEU A 16 -21.03 11.00 -1.63
C LEU A 16 -19.84 10.18 -1.14
N VAL A 17 -18.94 9.86 -2.05
CA VAL A 17 -17.67 9.21 -1.73
C VAL A 17 -16.63 10.30 -1.55
N ILE A 18 -16.18 10.47 -0.32
CA ILE A 18 -15.09 11.40 0.01
C ILE A 18 -13.81 10.57 0.10
N SER A 19 -12.78 10.96 -0.62
CA SER A 19 -11.45 10.41 -0.40
C SER A 19 -10.93 10.89 0.96
N ASN A 20 -10.81 9.96 1.92
CA ASN A 20 -10.39 10.28 3.28
C ASN A 20 -8.87 10.46 3.44
N TRP A 21 -8.10 10.35 2.37
CA TRP A 21 -6.65 10.25 2.45
C TRP A 21 -6.01 11.52 1.90
N ALA A 22 -5.83 12.47 2.81
CA ALA A 22 -5.02 13.64 2.53
C ALA A 22 -3.56 13.32 2.89
N LEU A 23 -2.69 13.39 1.90
CA LEU A 23 -1.25 13.38 2.07
C LEU A 23 -0.73 14.72 1.56
N ASP A 24 0.11 15.37 2.34
CA ASP A 24 0.81 16.56 1.85
C ASP A 24 1.86 16.17 0.82
N PRO A 25 2.12 17.03 -0.18
CA PRO A 25 3.26 16.85 -1.08
C PRO A 25 4.53 16.74 -0.23
N ILE A 26 5.24 15.63 -0.38
CA ILE A 26 6.46 15.38 0.35
C ILE A 26 7.62 15.80 -0.55
N SER A 27 8.44 16.72 -0.08
CA SER A 27 9.77 16.91 -0.65
C SER A 27 10.59 15.68 -0.27
N TYR A 28 10.85 14.83 -1.22
CA TYR A 28 11.49 13.55 -1.01
C TYR A 28 12.70 13.41 -1.93
N ASP A 29 13.84 13.18 -1.35
CA ASP A 29 15.02 12.72 -2.08
C ASP A 29 14.95 11.19 -2.20
N PRO A 30 14.81 10.64 -3.42
CA PRO A 30 14.69 9.20 -3.62
C PRO A 30 15.92 8.41 -3.17
N GLY A 31 16.97 9.06 -2.67
CA GLY A 31 18.22 8.42 -2.32
C GLY A 31 18.90 7.75 -3.52
N SER A 32 20.22 7.70 -3.52
CA SER A 32 20.98 7.11 -4.62
C SER A 32 21.05 5.58 -4.57
N ARG A 33 20.76 4.96 -3.43
CA ARG A 33 20.95 3.51 -3.23
C ARG A 33 19.67 2.81 -2.80
N LYS A 34 19.16 1.94 -3.66
CA LYS A 34 18.04 1.06 -3.40
C LYS A 34 18.55 -0.30 -2.91
N GLU A 35 18.15 -0.70 -1.70
CA GLU A 35 18.79 -1.84 -1.00
C GLU A 35 17.86 -3.02 -0.76
N TYR A 36 16.57 -2.78 -0.56
CA TYR A 36 15.64 -3.82 -0.14
C TYR A 36 14.23 -3.60 -0.66
N PHE A 37 13.43 -4.64 -0.59
CA PHE A 37 11.98 -4.57 -0.73
C PHE A 37 11.34 -4.28 0.61
N LEU A 38 10.25 -3.53 0.63
CA LEU A 38 9.64 -3.01 1.85
C LEU A 38 8.18 -3.43 1.95
N ALA A 39 7.76 -3.87 3.12
CA ALA A 39 6.36 -4.06 3.47
C ALA A 39 6.10 -3.37 4.81
N ILE A 40 5.02 -2.59 4.91
CA ILE A 40 4.74 -1.77 6.12
C ILE A 40 3.33 -2.05 6.62
N GLY A 41 3.20 -2.26 7.93
CA GLY A 41 1.88 -2.35 8.53
C GLY A 41 1.87 -3.05 9.89
N ARG A 42 0.69 -3.06 10.52
CA ARG A 42 0.49 -3.81 11.77
C ARG A 42 0.71 -5.30 11.53
N LEU A 43 1.42 -5.97 12.42
CA LEU A 43 1.66 -7.42 12.31
C LEU A 43 0.42 -8.19 12.78
N VAL A 44 -0.61 -8.19 11.92
CA VAL A 44 -1.91 -8.85 12.10
C VAL A 44 -2.29 -9.65 10.85
N LYS A 45 -3.24 -10.59 10.99
CA LYS A 45 -3.60 -11.53 9.93
C LYS A 45 -4.08 -10.83 8.64
N GLU A 46 -4.77 -9.71 8.80
CA GLU A 46 -5.31 -8.92 7.69
C GLU A 46 -4.23 -8.38 6.76
N LYS A 47 -3.00 -8.20 7.24
CA LYS A 47 -1.87 -7.67 6.46
C LYS A 47 -1.15 -8.74 5.62
N GLY A 48 -1.38 -10.03 5.88
CA GLY A 48 -0.91 -11.11 5.01
C GLY A 48 0.61 -11.30 4.98
N PHE A 49 1.34 -10.88 6.03
CA PHE A 49 2.79 -11.05 6.05
C PHE A 49 3.22 -12.51 6.11
N ASP A 50 2.40 -13.38 6.62
CA ASP A 50 2.60 -14.83 6.59
C ASP A 50 2.65 -15.36 5.14
N ILE A 51 1.70 -14.98 4.29
CA ILE A 51 1.72 -15.33 2.86
C ILE A 51 2.91 -14.68 2.15
N LEU A 52 3.28 -13.45 2.51
CA LEU A 52 4.44 -12.77 1.92
C LEU A 52 5.74 -13.51 2.24
N ILE A 53 5.92 -13.98 3.48
CA ILE A 53 7.09 -14.77 3.89
C ILE A 53 7.16 -16.07 3.08
N ASP A 54 6.03 -16.78 2.91
CA ASP A 54 6.00 -18.01 2.11
C ASP A 54 6.31 -17.73 0.62
N ALA A 55 5.77 -16.65 0.07
CA ALA A 55 6.02 -16.24 -1.32
C ALA A 55 7.46 -15.78 -1.58
N TRP A 56 8.19 -15.38 -0.51
CA TRP A 56 9.57 -14.92 -0.59
C TRP A 56 10.61 -16.05 -0.65
N LYS A 57 10.19 -17.30 -0.47
CA LYS A 57 11.07 -18.46 -0.31
C LYS A 57 12.09 -18.59 -1.44
N ASP A 58 11.67 -18.43 -2.69
CA ASP A 58 12.53 -18.57 -3.88
C ASP A 58 13.13 -17.25 -4.37
N ILE A 59 13.02 -16.17 -3.58
CA ILE A 59 13.52 -14.85 -3.93
C ILE A 59 14.81 -14.61 -3.13
N ASP A 60 15.90 -14.32 -3.85
CA ASP A 60 17.20 -14.00 -3.23
C ASP A 60 17.43 -12.50 -3.16
N GLU A 61 16.51 -11.83 -2.46
CA GLU A 61 16.53 -10.38 -2.24
C GLU A 61 16.18 -10.07 -0.78
N LYS A 62 16.67 -8.94 -0.28
CA LYS A 62 16.38 -8.49 1.07
C LYS A 62 14.96 -7.93 1.18
N LEU A 63 14.17 -8.42 2.14
CA LEU A 63 12.85 -7.91 2.52
C LEU A 63 12.88 -7.35 3.93
N ILE A 64 12.39 -6.13 4.09
CA ILE A 64 12.11 -5.53 5.41
C ILE A 64 10.59 -5.47 5.61
N ILE A 65 10.11 -6.06 6.68
CA ILE A 65 8.74 -5.92 7.17
C ILE A 65 8.77 -4.95 8.35
N LEU A 66 8.30 -3.72 8.12
CA LEU A 66 8.29 -2.66 9.13
C LEU A 66 6.95 -2.61 9.85
N GLY A 67 6.95 -2.90 11.13
CA GLY A 67 5.71 -2.83 11.91
C GLY A 67 5.75 -3.54 13.25
N SER A 68 4.67 -3.39 13.99
CA SER A 68 4.46 -4.04 15.28
C SER A 68 3.09 -4.71 15.33
N GLY A 69 2.94 -5.71 16.21
CA GLY A 69 1.66 -6.38 16.40
C GLY A 69 1.78 -7.80 16.95
N ARG A 70 0.61 -8.37 17.24
CA ARG A 70 0.48 -9.66 17.94
C ARG A 70 1.11 -10.86 17.22
N LEU A 71 1.29 -10.78 15.91
CA LEU A 71 1.86 -11.89 15.14
C LEU A 71 3.38 -11.87 15.05
N LYS A 72 4.11 -10.88 15.63
CA LYS A 72 5.57 -10.77 15.52
C LYS A 72 6.28 -12.10 15.81
N LYS A 73 5.96 -12.75 16.94
CA LYS A 73 6.58 -14.02 17.33
C LYS A 73 6.32 -15.14 16.32
N ASN A 74 5.10 -15.22 15.80
CA ASN A 74 4.73 -16.25 14.83
C ASN A 74 5.44 -16.04 13.48
N LEU A 75 5.54 -14.79 13.02
CA LEU A 75 6.24 -14.45 11.77
C LEU A 75 7.75 -14.72 11.89
N LEU A 76 8.38 -14.35 13.01
CA LEU A 76 9.78 -14.68 13.27
C LEU A 76 10.02 -16.20 13.29
N LYS A 77 9.10 -16.96 13.90
CA LYS A 77 9.15 -18.43 13.87
C LYS A 77 9.04 -18.95 12.44
N GLN A 78 8.10 -18.45 11.65
CA GLN A 78 7.92 -18.85 10.25
C GLN A 78 9.18 -18.56 9.41
N ILE A 79 9.79 -17.37 9.54
CA ILE A 79 11.05 -17.01 8.89
C ILE A 79 12.14 -18.04 9.20
N LYS A 80 12.26 -18.44 10.47
CA LYS A 80 13.23 -19.46 10.91
C LYS A 80 12.88 -20.84 10.35
N ASP A 81 11.64 -21.28 10.48
CA ASP A 81 11.18 -22.61 10.01
C ASP A 81 11.35 -22.76 8.48
N THR A 82 11.38 -21.65 7.74
CA THR A 82 11.60 -21.60 6.28
C THR A 82 13.03 -21.22 5.88
N SER A 83 13.96 -21.11 6.84
CA SER A 83 15.38 -20.78 6.62
C SER A 83 15.60 -19.47 5.85
N GLN A 84 14.84 -18.42 6.19
CA GLN A 84 14.88 -17.12 5.50
C GLN A 84 15.48 -15.98 6.36
N GLU A 85 16.12 -16.28 7.51
CA GLU A 85 16.65 -15.29 8.46
C GLU A 85 17.75 -14.41 7.84
N SER A 86 18.43 -14.87 6.81
CA SER A 86 19.45 -14.09 6.11
C SER A 86 18.89 -12.99 5.20
N LYS A 87 17.62 -13.07 4.82
CA LYS A 87 17.01 -12.19 3.82
C LYS A 87 15.72 -11.49 4.25
N ILE A 88 15.00 -11.97 5.27
CA ILE A 88 13.78 -11.33 5.78
C ILE A 88 14.01 -10.79 7.18
N PHE A 89 13.77 -9.49 7.38
CA PHE A 89 13.94 -8.79 8.64
C PHE A 89 12.63 -8.14 9.07
N ILE A 90 12.27 -8.32 10.34
CA ILE A 90 11.12 -7.62 10.94
C ILE A 90 11.66 -6.51 11.84
N GLU A 91 11.48 -5.27 11.37
CA GLU A 91 11.82 -4.07 12.14
C GLU A 91 10.58 -3.53 12.87
N GLU A 92 10.80 -2.93 14.02
CA GLU A 92 9.69 -2.31 14.75
C GLU A 92 9.19 -1.05 14.05
N SER A 93 7.94 -0.70 14.33
CA SER A 93 7.41 0.56 13.81
C SER A 93 8.23 1.74 14.33
N VAL A 94 8.61 2.60 13.41
CA VAL A 94 9.42 3.80 13.65
C VAL A 94 8.55 5.06 13.72
N SER A 95 9.12 6.15 14.19
CA SER A 95 8.48 7.45 14.16
C SER A 95 8.24 7.95 12.73
N LYS A 96 7.38 8.96 12.57
CA LYS A 96 7.08 9.56 11.26
C LYS A 96 8.34 10.11 10.56
N ASN A 97 9.33 10.58 11.31
CA ASN A 97 10.54 11.15 10.73
C ASN A 97 11.52 10.07 10.25
N GLU A 98 11.53 8.91 10.90
CA GLU A 98 12.40 7.79 10.53
C GLU A 98 11.86 6.95 9.37
N ILE A 99 10.55 6.99 9.12
CA ILE A 99 9.94 6.20 8.04
C ILE A 99 10.43 6.62 6.65
N ASP A 100 10.83 7.90 6.48
CA ASP A 100 11.34 8.42 5.23
C ASP A 100 12.67 7.76 4.84
N GLU A 101 13.51 7.39 5.80
CA GLU A 101 14.73 6.63 5.54
C GLU A 101 14.42 5.23 4.98
N PHE A 102 13.41 4.55 5.52
CA PHE A 102 12.98 3.26 4.96
C PHE A 102 12.46 3.38 3.54
N TYR A 103 11.65 4.40 3.26
CA TYR A 103 11.19 4.64 1.90
C TYR A 103 12.35 4.98 0.94
N SER A 104 13.31 5.81 1.36
CA SER A 104 14.41 6.27 0.49
C SER A 104 15.27 5.12 -0.03
N ARG A 105 15.44 4.07 0.77
CA ARG A 105 16.25 2.91 0.45
C ARG A 105 15.44 1.74 -0.16
N ALA A 106 14.11 1.86 -0.22
CA ALA A 106 13.26 0.81 -0.76
C ALA A 106 13.34 0.72 -2.29
N LYS A 107 13.54 -0.47 -2.84
CA LYS A 107 13.41 -0.78 -4.27
C LYS A 107 11.94 -0.70 -4.70
N MET A 108 11.05 -1.20 -3.86
CA MET A 108 9.62 -1.33 -4.11
C MET A 108 8.88 -1.56 -2.80
N LEU A 109 7.65 -1.04 -2.69
CA LEU A 109 6.73 -1.39 -1.61
C LEU A 109 5.82 -2.55 -2.03
N ILE A 110 5.60 -3.49 -1.12
CA ILE A 110 4.74 -4.67 -1.32
C ILE A 110 3.57 -4.62 -0.35
N ILE A 111 2.36 -4.71 -0.89
CA ILE A 111 1.12 -4.85 -0.12
C ILE A 111 0.58 -6.26 -0.30
N SER A 112 0.70 -7.09 0.72
CA SER A 112 0.24 -8.49 0.74
C SER A 112 -1.09 -8.69 1.45
N SER A 113 -1.79 -7.61 1.74
CA SER A 113 -2.96 -7.60 2.62
C SER A 113 -4.10 -8.48 2.10
N ARG A 114 -4.78 -9.15 3.03
CA ARG A 114 -6.01 -9.88 2.79
C ARG A 114 -7.23 -8.98 2.69
N ARG A 115 -7.22 -7.91 3.50
CA ARG A 115 -8.32 -6.94 3.57
C ARG A 115 -7.78 -5.58 3.99
N GLU A 116 -8.18 -4.55 3.26
CA GLU A 116 -7.96 -3.16 3.61
C GLU A 116 -9.07 -2.27 3.03
N GLY A 117 -9.34 -1.15 3.67
CA GLY A 117 -10.17 -0.10 3.07
C GLY A 117 -9.39 0.73 2.06
N GLY A 118 -8.09 0.92 2.33
CA GLY A 118 -7.13 1.60 1.45
C GLY A 118 -5.79 1.70 2.14
N PRO A 119 -4.74 1.04 1.59
CA PRO A 119 -3.43 1.03 2.22
C PRO A 119 -2.74 2.39 2.07
N ARG A 120 -2.79 3.19 3.13
CA ARG A 120 -2.17 4.51 3.16
C ARG A 120 -0.68 4.48 2.81
N VAL A 121 0.03 3.46 3.26
CA VAL A 121 1.45 3.27 2.97
C VAL A 121 1.74 3.13 1.47
N ALA A 122 0.79 2.64 0.66
CA ALA A 122 0.91 2.59 -0.79
C ALA A 122 0.84 4.00 -1.40
N LEU A 123 -0.07 4.85 -0.92
CA LEU A 123 -0.15 6.25 -1.34
C LEU A 123 1.12 7.02 -0.95
N GLU A 124 1.63 6.78 0.26
CA GLU A 124 2.87 7.36 0.75
C GLU A 124 4.08 6.97 -0.12
N ALA A 125 4.16 5.71 -0.54
CA ALA A 125 5.21 5.21 -1.43
C ALA A 125 5.10 5.84 -2.83
N LEU A 126 3.90 5.85 -3.43
CA LEU A 126 3.67 6.42 -4.75
C LEU A 126 3.98 7.92 -4.79
N LEU A 127 3.62 8.70 -3.75
CA LEU A 127 3.98 10.12 -3.64
C LEU A 127 5.50 10.35 -3.61
N ARG A 128 6.27 9.37 -3.14
CA ARG A 128 7.74 9.37 -3.14
C ARG A 128 8.35 8.78 -4.41
N GLY A 129 7.54 8.44 -5.41
CA GLY A 129 8.00 7.81 -6.65
C GLY A 129 8.49 6.38 -6.46
N ILE A 130 8.11 5.72 -5.36
CA ILE A 130 8.46 4.33 -5.09
C ILE A 130 7.43 3.43 -5.75
N LYS A 131 7.91 2.45 -6.51
CA LYS A 131 7.07 1.43 -7.16
C LYS A 131 6.31 0.61 -6.13
N VAL A 132 5.07 0.25 -6.45
CA VAL A 132 4.18 -0.51 -5.57
C VAL A 132 3.60 -1.70 -6.31
N ILE A 133 3.61 -2.87 -5.68
CA ILE A 133 2.77 -4.00 -6.06
C ILE A 133 1.83 -4.34 -4.93
N SER A 134 0.66 -4.84 -5.25
CA SER A 134 -0.39 -5.01 -4.24
C SER A 134 -1.30 -6.21 -4.54
N THR A 135 -1.83 -6.79 -3.50
CA THR A 135 -3.10 -7.52 -3.61
C THR A 135 -4.24 -6.58 -3.98
N LYS A 136 -5.30 -7.10 -4.60
CA LYS A 136 -6.51 -6.34 -5.00
C LYS A 136 -7.35 -5.95 -3.78
N VAL A 137 -6.85 -5.02 -2.97
CA VAL A 137 -7.50 -4.55 -1.73
C VAL A 137 -7.74 -3.05 -1.75
N GLY A 138 -8.82 -2.62 -1.09
CA GLY A 138 -9.21 -1.21 -1.00
C GLY A 138 -9.28 -0.53 -2.37
N HIS A 139 -8.64 0.63 -2.48
CA HIS A 139 -8.59 1.41 -3.72
C HIS A 139 -7.37 1.06 -4.62
N MET A 140 -6.62 0.02 -4.32
CA MET A 140 -5.45 -0.32 -5.15
C MET A 140 -5.80 -0.65 -6.60
N PRO A 141 -6.92 -1.36 -6.90
CA PRO A 141 -7.35 -1.58 -8.28
C PRO A 141 -7.73 -0.31 -9.06
N ASP A 142 -8.03 0.78 -8.36
CA ASP A 142 -8.35 2.07 -8.98
C ASP A 142 -7.09 2.90 -9.28
N ILE A 143 -5.95 2.56 -8.66
CA ILE A 143 -4.69 3.30 -8.75
C ILE A 143 -3.66 2.58 -9.61
N LEU A 144 -3.48 1.28 -9.40
CA LEU A 144 -2.46 0.49 -10.09
C LEU A 144 -3.05 -0.24 -11.30
N ASP A 145 -2.24 -0.33 -12.36
CA ASP A 145 -2.51 -1.24 -13.47
C ASP A 145 -2.62 -2.69 -13.00
N GLY A 146 -3.48 -3.48 -13.62
CA GLY A 146 -3.72 -4.88 -13.24
C GLY A 146 -2.47 -5.76 -13.24
N ARG A 147 -1.44 -5.41 -14.01
CA ARG A 147 -0.13 -6.10 -14.03
C ARG A 147 0.62 -6.05 -12.70
N TYR A 148 0.29 -5.08 -11.85
CA TYR A 148 0.90 -4.88 -10.53
C TYR A 148 -0.02 -5.32 -9.39
N LEU A 149 -1.04 -6.12 -9.73
CA LEU A 149 -2.07 -6.58 -8.79
C LEU A 149 -2.24 -8.09 -8.84
N CYS A 150 -2.38 -8.71 -7.66
CA CYS A 150 -2.75 -10.12 -7.52
C CYS A 150 -3.98 -10.32 -6.64
N ASN A 151 -4.54 -11.52 -6.64
CA ASN A 151 -5.66 -11.83 -5.77
C ASN A 151 -5.20 -11.96 -4.30
N PRO A 152 -5.97 -11.44 -3.33
CA PRO A 152 -5.66 -11.64 -1.93
C PRO A 152 -5.83 -13.11 -1.53
N ASN A 153 -5.08 -13.58 -0.54
CA ASN A 153 -5.04 -14.97 -0.06
C ASN A 153 -4.53 -16.03 -1.06
N SER A 154 -3.98 -15.64 -2.18
CA SER A 154 -3.37 -16.57 -3.14
C SER A 154 -1.85 -16.51 -3.01
N LEU A 155 -1.24 -17.60 -2.55
CA LEU A 155 0.22 -17.72 -2.49
C LEU A 155 0.82 -17.73 -3.90
N ASP A 156 0.19 -18.48 -4.81
CA ASP A 156 0.66 -18.64 -6.19
C ASP A 156 0.63 -17.30 -6.93
N ASP A 157 -0.51 -16.58 -6.87
CA ASP A 157 -0.66 -15.28 -7.51
C ASP A 157 0.36 -14.25 -6.96
N LEU A 158 0.58 -14.24 -5.62
CA LEU A 158 1.55 -13.34 -5.02
C LEU A 158 2.99 -13.71 -5.40
N SER A 159 3.32 -15.00 -5.43
CA SER A 159 4.64 -15.48 -5.83
C SER A 159 4.95 -15.15 -7.29
N GLU A 160 3.98 -15.33 -8.18
CA GLU A 160 4.11 -14.96 -9.60
C GLU A 160 4.30 -13.45 -9.76
N LEU A 161 3.46 -12.65 -9.11
CA LEU A 161 3.56 -11.18 -9.14
C LEU A 161 4.93 -10.70 -8.66
N LEU A 162 5.43 -11.25 -7.54
CA LEU A 162 6.73 -10.93 -6.99
C LEU A 162 7.86 -11.25 -7.96
N LYS A 163 7.93 -12.50 -8.47
CA LYS A 163 8.96 -12.94 -9.41
C LYS A 163 8.99 -12.07 -10.67
N ASN A 164 7.84 -11.81 -11.26
CA ASN A 164 7.73 -10.97 -12.47
C ASN A 164 8.16 -9.52 -12.20
N SER A 165 7.70 -8.93 -11.08
CA SER A 165 8.01 -7.54 -10.75
C SER A 165 9.47 -7.32 -10.35
N ILE A 166 10.08 -8.27 -9.64
CA ILE A 166 11.49 -8.19 -9.23
C ILE A 166 12.39 -8.30 -10.45
N ASN A 167 12.15 -9.29 -11.33
CA ASN A 167 12.94 -9.52 -12.54
C ASN A 167 12.86 -8.36 -13.54
N GLN A 168 11.76 -7.61 -13.53
CA GLN A 168 11.52 -6.50 -14.46
C GLN A 168 11.48 -5.13 -13.77
N ILE A 169 12.06 -5.00 -12.59
CA ILE A 169 11.92 -3.80 -11.75
C ILE A 169 12.32 -2.50 -12.46
N SER A 170 13.36 -2.53 -13.31
CA SER A 170 13.77 -1.37 -14.11
C SER A 170 12.73 -0.95 -15.14
N ASN A 171 11.94 -1.88 -15.64
CA ASN A 171 10.95 -1.67 -16.71
C ASN A 171 9.55 -1.35 -16.18
N ILE A 172 9.35 -1.38 -14.86
CA ILE A 172 8.07 -1.01 -14.25
C ILE A 172 7.84 0.50 -14.46
N ASP A 173 6.78 0.82 -15.20
CA ASP A 173 6.27 2.19 -15.32
C ASP A 173 4.96 2.33 -14.52
N GLN A 174 4.97 3.22 -13.53
CA GLN A 174 3.82 3.58 -12.70
C GLN A 174 3.59 5.09 -12.71
N SER A 175 4.01 5.79 -13.74
CA SER A 175 3.86 7.24 -13.88
C SER A 175 2.39 7.66 -13.73
N SER A 176 1.46 6.94 -14.34
CA SER A 176 0.02 7.22 -14.21
C SER A 176 -0.49 7.07 -12.79
N ALA A 177 0.03 6.09 -12.02
CA ALA A 177 -0.33 5.92 -10.62
C ALA A 177 0.22 7.07 -9.76
N PHE A 178 1.45 7.52 -10.02
CA PHE A 178 2.04 8.69 -9.34
C PHE A 178 1.22 9.95 -9.61
N GLU A 179 0.87 10.22 -10.85
CA GLU A 179 0.04 11.36 -11.25
C GLU A 179 -1.34 11.31 -10.58
N LYS A 180 -1.99 10.16 -10.62
CA LYS A 180 -3.30 9.96 -10.00
C LYS A 180 -3.27 10.22 -8.48
N VAL A 181 -2.26 9.71 -7.78
CA VAL A 181 -2.15 9.92 -6.34
C VAL A 181 -1.89 11.39 -6.01
N ARG A 182 -1.05 12.08 -6.79
CA ARG A 182 -0.81 13.52 -6.64
C ARG A 182 -2.07 14.36 -6.89
N ALA A 183 -2.89 13.96 -7.86
CA ALA A 183 -4.10 14.69 -8.21
C ALA A 183 -5.26 14.48 -7.22
N ASP A 184 -5.47 13.23 -6.76
CA ASP A 184 -6.70 12.83 -6.08
C ASP A 184 -6.56 12.67 -4.57
N PHE A 185 -5.32 12.45 -4.05
CA PHE A 185 -5.09 12.09 -2.65
C PHE A 185 -4.30 13.15 -1.85
N THR A 186 -4.32 14.39 -2.28
CA THR A 186 -3.71 15.51 -1.55
C THR A 186 -4.68 16.12 -0.54
N PHE A 187 -4.14 16.73 0.51
CA PHE A 187 -4.93 17.46 1.50
C PHE A 187 -5.79 18.57 0.85
N THR A 188 -5.21 19.32 -0.07
CA THR A 188 -5.93 20.37 -0.81
C THR A 188 -7.13 19.81 -1.56
N LYS A 189 -6.98 18.69 -2.27
CA LYS A 189 -8.08 18.06 -3.01
C LYS A 189 -9.18 17.54 -2.08
N ALA A 190 -8.80 16.87 -1.00
CA ALA A 190 -9.75 16.37 0.00
C ALA A 190 -10.54 17.52 0.62
N ASN A 191 -9.88 18.64 0.95
CA ASN A 191 -10.49 19.81 1.55
C ASN A 191 -11.46 20.50 0.57
N ASN A 192 -11.05 20.69 -0.68
CA ASN A 192 -11.91 21.29 -1.72
C ASN A 192 -13.14 20.42 -2.00
N ASN A 193 -12.98 19.09 -2.05
CA ASN A 193 -14.13 18.19 -2.19
C ASN A 193 -15.09 18.31 -1.02
N LEU A 194 -14.58 18.37 0.21
CA LEU A 194 -15.39 18.53 1.41
C LEU A 194 -16.15 19.87 1.41
N LEU A 195 -15.47 20.96 1.09
CA LEU A 195 -16.10 22.30 0.99
C LEU A 195 -17.20 22.31 -0.07
N SER A 196 -16.97 21.73 -1.24
CA SER A 196 -17.99 21.69 -2.29
C SER A 196 -19.24 20.91 -1.86
N ILE A 197 -19.08 19.85 -1.07
CA ILE A 197 -20.18 19.08 -0.50
C ILE A 197 -21.00 19.94 0.48
N TYR A 198 -20.33 20.65 1.38
CA TYR A 198 -21.03 21.55 2.32
C TYR A 198 -21.77 22.68 1.61
N THR A 199 -21.15 23.30 0.62
CA THR A 199 -21.81 24.36 -0.18
C THR A 199 -23.07 23.83 -0.86
N ASN A 200 -22.99 22.67 -1.53
CA ASN A 200 -24.13 22.07 -2.21
C ASN A 200 -25.26 21.67 -1.24
N LEU A 201 -24.94 21.25 -0.03
CA LEU A 201 -25.93 20.92 1.00
C LEU A 201 -26.64 22.19 1.50
N LEU A 202 -25.91 23.27 1.75
CA LEU A 202 -26.46 24.56 2.17
C LEU A 202 -27.38 25.19 1.10
N ASP A 203 -26.95 25.09 -0.17
CA ASP A 203 -27.75 25.60 -1.30
C ASP A 203 -29.03 24.77 -1.54
N SER A 204 -29.03 23.47 -1.17
CA SER A 204 -30.19 22.59 -1.30
C SER A 204 -31.25 22.78 -0.19
N ASP A 205 -30.86 23.36 0.96
CA ASP A 205 -31.78 23.64 2.07
C ASP A 205 -32.45 25.03 1.99
N ILE A 206 -32.08 25.85 0.98
CA ILE A 206 -32.63 27.21 0.78
C ILE A 206 -33.72 27.24 -0.34
N GLY A 207 -34.02 26.13 -0.96
CA GLY A 207 -35.05 25.93 -1.98
C GLY A 207 -36.20 25.10 -1.46
#